data_ce2cc1e9a890540bfc19a92db24d48aa
#
_entry.id   ce2cc1e9a890540bfc19a92db24d48aa
#
_cell.length_a   1.000
_cell.length_b   1.000
_cell.length_c   1.000
_cell.angle_alpha   90.00
_cell.angle_beta   90.00
_cell.angle_gamma   90.00
#
_symmetry.space_group_name_H-M   'P 1'
#
loop_
_entity.id
_entity.type
_entity.pdbx_description
1 polymer ?
#
loop_
_entity_poly.entity_id
_entity_poly.type
_entity_poly.pdbx_seq_one_letter_code
_entity_poly.pdbx_strand_id
1 'polypeptide(L)'
;MSLALLFINFLLFPFDIDINCLNCSNQNSFSVLLITETKDWVHDSIESGIDLIVDIGDKKNFNVYHSDDSKVITTENLKEFNSIIFLNTTGDILNNYEQKVMENFIKNGKGFVGVHAASDTEYEWQWYGDLVGAYFMNHSGIVDRKIFTVDNTHIMTEHLNPEWNIVDEWYNFKYISDNINVLLKLDDASYDGGEHPHNQPLTWYQEYDGGRSFYTALGHAKEVFKDERFIELLEKGILYASNEDY
;
A
#
# COMPACT_ATOMS: atom_id res chain seq x y z
N MET A 1 -2.59 19.68 -45.26
CA MET A 1 -2.42 19.90 -43.85
C MET A 1 -3.58 19.22 -43.13
N SER A 2 -3.34 18.02 -42.60
CA SER A 2 -4.36 17.23 -41.90
C SER A 2 -4.26 17.56 -40.39
N LEU A 3 -5.31 18.13 -39.84
CA LEU A 3 -5.45 18.42 -38.42
C LEU A 3 -5.79 17.09 -37.75
N ALA A 4 -4.82 16.47 -37.06
CA ALA A 4 -5.09 15.36 -36.18
C ALA A 4 -5.79 15.90 -34.92
N LEU A 5 -7.09 15.61 -34.79
CA LEU A 5 -7.82 15.80 -33.55
C LEU A 5 -7.28 14.77 -32.54
N LEU A 6 -6.56 15.29 -31.54
CA LEU A 6 -6.26 14.53 -30.33
C LEU A 6 -7.58 14.33 -29.57
N PHE A 7 -8.14 13.12 -29.63
CA PHE A 7 -9.19 12.72 -28.71
C PHE A 7 -8.53 12.37 -27.37
N ILE A 8 -8.55 13.32 -26.45
CA ILE A 8 -8.31 13.04 -25.04
C ILE A 8 -9.55 12.29 -24.56
N ASN A 9 -9.47 10.98 -24.45
CA ASN A 9 -10.48 10.19 -23.74
C ASN A 9 -10.36 10.51 -22.24
N PHE A 10 -11.08 11.53 -21.78
CA PHE A 10 -11.42 11.62 -20.37
C PHE A 10 -12.33 10.43 -20.06
N LEU A 11 -11.86 9.50 -19.24
CA LEU A 11 -12.73 8.55 -18.56
C LEU A 11 -13.71 9.37 -17.73
N LEU A 12 -14.94 9.50 -18.22
CA LEU A 12 -16.04 10.13 -17.47
C LEU A 12 -16.51 9.12 -16.43
N PHE A 13 -15.98 9.22 -15.21
CA PHE A 13 -16.58 8.53 -14.08
C PHE A 13 -18.01 9.05 -13.87
N PRO A 14 -19.01 8.17 -13.75
CA PRO A 14 -20.42 8.57 -13.81
C PRO A 14 -20.97 9.25 -12.54
N PHE A 15 -20.14 9.60 -11.57
CA PHE A 15 -20.54 10.24 -10.31
C PHE A 15 -19.64 11.43 -9.95
N ASP A 16 -20.23 12.44 -9.30
CA ASP A 16 -19.57 13.64 -8.72
C ASP A 16 -18.63 13.31 -7.53
N ILE A 17 -17.90 12.21 -7.57
CA ILE A 17 -16.92 11.84 -6.56
C ILE A 17 -15.55 12.08 -7.17
N ASP A 18 -14.77 12.93 -6.52
CA ASP A 18 -13.47 13.37 -7.03
C ASP A 18 -12.43 12.23 -7.00
N ILE A 19 -12.29 11.53 -8.12
CA ILE A 19 -11.10 10.72 -8.41
C ILE A 19 -10.19 11.57 -9.28
N ASN A 20 -9.07 12.00 -8.71
CA ASN A 20 -8.09 12.80 -9.41
C ASN A 20 -7.00 11.92 -10.03
N CYS A 21 -6.87 11.96 -11.33
CA CYS A 21 -5.70 11.36 -11.95
C CYS A 21 -4.50 12.28 -11.84
N LEU A 22 -3.43 11.82 -11.19
CA LEU A 22 -2.27 12.63 -10.86
C LEU A 22 -1.21 12.64 -11.97
N ASN A 23 -1.10 11.55 -12.78
CA ASN A 23 -0.09 11.41 -13.82
C ASN A 23 -0.63 10.74 -15.11
N CYS A 24 -1.90 10.98 -15.46
CA CYS A 24 -2.56 10.27 -16.55
C CYS A 24 -1.85 10.38 -17.90
N SER A 25 -1.57 9.22 -18.49
CA SER A 25 -1.09 9.07 -19.84
C SER A 25 -1.82 7.90 -20.55
N ASN A 26 -2.26 8.13 -21.78
CA ASN A 26 -2.82 7.05 -22.63
C ASN A 26 -1.77 6.01 -23.05
N GLN A 27 -0.50 6.21 -22.71
CA GLN A 27 0.60 5.28 -23.00
C GLN A 27 0.91 4.37 -21.80
N ASN A 28 0.31 4.63 -20.62
CA ASN A 28 0.53 3.84 -19.43
C ASN A 28 -0.15 2.48 -19.55
N SER A 29 0.49 1.44 -19.04
CA SER A 29 0.10 0.03 -19.23
C SER A 29 -1.04 -0.38 -18.33
N PHE A 30 -1.15 0.20 -17.12
CA PHE A 30 -2.16 -0.13 -16.12
C PHE A 30 -2.47 1.07 -15.21
N SER A 31 -3.39 0.88 -14.28
CA SER A 31 -3.82 1.94 -13.36
C SER A 31 -3.96 1.43 -11.93
N VAL A 32 -3.65 2.28 -10.96
CA VAL A 32 -3.85 2.03 -9.54
C VAL A 32 -4.76 3.08 -8.92
N LEU A 33 -5.56 2.67 -7.94
CA LEU A 33 -6.38 3.58 -7.13
C LEU A 33 -5.72 3.79 -5.76
N LEU A 34 -5.31 5.02 -5.48
CA LEU A 34 -4.69 5.43 -4.24
C LEU A 34 -5.73 6.05 -3.31
N ILE A 35 -5.95 5.46 -2.14
CA ILE A 35 -6.88 5.94 -1.11
C ILE A 35 -6.08 6.44 0.09
N THR A 36 -6.42 7.65 0.57
CA THR A 36 -5.80 8.28 1.74
C THR A 36 -6.84 8.75 2.77
N GLU A 37 -8.05 8.21 2.74
CA GLU A 37 -9.09 8.57 3.72
C GLU A 37 -8.68 8.20 5.13
N THR A 38 -8.90 9.11 6.07
CA THR A 38 -8.62 8.93 7.50
C THR A 38 -9.85 9.31 8.33
N LYS A 39 -10.27 8.44 9.23
CA LYS A 39 -11.34 8.73 10.20
C LYS A 39 -10.80 9.01 11.60
N ASP A 40 -9.58 8.56 11.86
CA ASP A 40 -8.89 8.73 13.14
C ASP A 40 -7.65 9.63 12.97
N TRP A 41 -6.46 9.08 13.10
CA TRP A 41 -5.21 9.85 13.04
C TRP A 41 -4.83 10.18 11.59
N VAL A 42 -4.49 11.47 11.35
CA VAL A 42 -3.98 11.95 10.05
C VAL A 42 -2.46 12.01 10.10
N HIS A 43 -1.79 11.19 9.28
CA HIS A 43 -0.34 11.19 9.18
C HIS A 43 0.15 12.35 8.31
N ASP A 44 1.14 13.09 8.77
CA ASP A 44 1.70 14.20 8.01
C ASP A 44 2.61 13.75 6.84
N SER A 45 2.89 12.45 6.73
CA SER A 45 3.65 11.82 5.64
C SER A 45 2.79 11.46 4.41
N ILE A 46 1.47 11.60 4.46
CA ILE A 46 0.55 11.25 3.36
C ILE A 46 0.98 11.94 2.05
N GLU A 47 1.23 13.25 2.06
CA GLU A 47 1.67 13.97 0.85
C GLU A 47 2.96 13.39 0.27
N SER A 48 3.95 13.08 1.13
CA SER A 48 5.23 12.49 0.68
C SER A 48 5.02 11.11 0.06
N GLY A 49 4.06 10.34 0.57
CA GLY A 49 3.69 9.05 0.01
C GLY A 49 2.95 9.16 -1.33
N ILE A 50 2.05 10.14 -1.47
CA ILE A 50 1.38 10.44 -2.76
C ILE A 50 2.42 10.80 -3.81
N ASP A 51 3.32 11.75 -3.50
CA ASP A 51 4.38 12.19 -4.42
C ASP A 51 5.24 11.01 -4.88
N LEU A 52 5.68 10.15 -3.94
CA LEU A 52 6.48 8.97 -4.29
C LEU A 52 5.72 8.00 -5.20
N ILE A 53 4.44 7.70 -4.90
CA ILE A 53 3.65 6.76 -5.71
C ILE A 53 3.44 7.29 -7.13
N VAL A 54 3.27 8.61 -7.28
CA VAL A 54 3.20 9.29 -8.59
C VAL A 54 4.53 9.17 -9.34
N ASP A 55 5.66 9.43 -8.67
CA ASP A 55 6.99 9.30 -9.27
C ASP A 55 7.27 7.85 -9.72
N ILE A 56 6.85 6.86 -8.93
CA ILE A 56 6.92 5.44 -9.31
C ILE A 56 6.03 5.18 -10.54
N GLY A 57 4.81 5.74 -10.57
CA GLY A 57 3.89 5.62 -11.70
C GLY A 57 4.49 6.15 -13.00
N ASP A 58 5.12 7.31 -12.94
CA ASP A 58 5.81 7.92 -14.09
C ASP A 58 6.99 7.05 -14.57
N LYS A 59 7.78 6.54 -13.62
CA LYS A 59 8.94 5.69 -13.91
C LYS A 59 8.55 4.33 -14.51
N LYS A 60 7.44 3.74 -14.04
CA LYS A 60 6.98 2.39 -14.40
C LYS A 60 5.80 2.38 -15.39
N ASN A 61 5.39 3.54 -15.88
CA ASN A 61 4.33 3.72 -16.87
C ASN A 61 2.97 3.20 -16.42
N PHE A 62 2.53 3.56 -15.21
CA PHE A 62 1.17 3.35 -14.76
C PHE A 62 0.49 4.64 -14.29
N ASN A 63 -0.84 4.68 -14.42
CA ASN A 63 -1.63 5.81 -13.96
C ASN A 63 -1.93 5.68 -12.46
N VAL A 64 -1.80 6.79 -11.75
CA VAL A 64 -2.19 6.92 -10.33
C VAL A 64 -3.43 7.79 -10.23
N TYR A 65 -4.52 7.20 -9.76
CA TYR A 65 -5.78 7.89 -9.47
C TYR A 65 -5.91 7.98 -7.94
N HIS A 66 -6.13 9.18 -7.43
CA HIS A 66 -6.19 9.44 -6.00
C HIS A 66 -7.57 9.93 -5.54
N SER A 67 -7.97 9.49 -4.35
CA SER A 67 -9.11 10.02 -3.62
C SER A 67 -8.88 9.95 -2.10
N ASP A 68 -9.37 10.94 -1.38
CA ASP A 68 -9.49 10.96 0.09
C ASP A 68 -10.91 10.62 0.57
N ASP A 69 -11.77 10.10 -0.33
CA ASP A 69 -13.12 9.60 -0.03
C ASP A 69 -13.29 8.20 -0.60
N SER A 70 -13.42 7.20 0.26
CA SER A 70 -13.58 5.78 -0.11
C SER A 70 -14.85 5.46 -0.90
N LYS A 71 -15.84 6.37 -0.96
CA LYS A 71 -17.04 6.22 -1.80
C LYS A 71 -16.73 6.05 -3.28
N VAL A 72 -15.51 6.37 -3.71
CA VAL A 72 -15.01 6.06 -5.06
C VAL A 72 -14.89 4.54 -5.31
N ILE A 73 -14.86 3.71 -4.26
CA ILE A 73 -14.79 2.24 -4.33
C ILE A 73 -16.15 1.70 -4.75
N THR A 74 -16.42 1.75 -6.04
CA THR A 74 -17.63 1.23 -6.66
C THR A 74 -17.28 0.15 -7.68
N THR A 75 -18.23 -0.75 -7.95
CA THR A 75 -18.04 -1.80 -8.95
C THR A 75 -17.66 -1.22 -10.33
N GLU A 76 -18.19 -0.05 -10.66
CA GLU A 76 -17.92 0.58 -11.96
C GLU A 76 -16.50 1.13 -12.01
N ASN A 77 -16.10 1.90 -10.99
CA ASN A 77 -14.78 2.51 -10.95
C ASN A 77 -13.66 1.45 -10.88
N LEU A 78 -13.85 0.41 -10.05
CA LEU A 78 -12.78 -0.58 -9.84
C LEU A 78 -12.46 -1.45 -11.07
N LYS A 79 -13.30 -1.45 -12.12
CA LYS A 79 -12.99 -2.14 -13.37
C LYS A 79 -11.72 -1.62 -14.05
N GLU A 80 -11.40 -0.35 -13.83
CA GLU A 80 -10.30 0.35 -14.49
C GLU A 80 -8.94 0.15 -13.81
N PHE A 81 -8.93 -0.47 -12.61
CA PHE A 81 -7.74 -0.59 -11.79
C PHE A 81 -7.20 -2.01 -11.71
N ASN A 82 -5.87 -2.12 -11.57
CA ASN A 82 -5.16 -3.37 -11.34
C ASN A 82 -4.98 -3.63 -9.84
N SER A 83 -4.76 -2.57 -9.06
CA SER A 83 -4.66 -2.64 -7.62
C SER A 83 -5.22 -1.40 -6.92
N ILE A 84 -5.53 -1.56 -5.62
CA ILE A 84 -5.87 -0.47 -4.70
C ILE A 84 -4.73 -0.31 -3.70
N ILE A 85 -4.31 0.93 -3.46
CA ILE A 85 -3.30 1.29 -2.48
C ILE A 85 -3.97 2.04 -1.34
N PHE A 86 -3.88 1.53 -0.11
CA PHE A 86 -4.24 2.27 1.10
C PHE A 86 -2.97 2.85 1.71
N LEU A 87 -2.83 4.17 1.61
CA LEU A 87 -1.69 4.91 2.13
C LEU A 87 -2.09 5.65 3.40
N ASN A 88 -1.58 5.17 4.54
CA ASN A 88 -1.83 5.79 5.85
C ASN A 88 -3.32 6.03 6.17
N THR A 89 -4.20 5.16 5.66
CA THR A 89 -5.62 5.16 6.01
C THR A 89 -5.80 4.77 7.48
N THR A 90 -6.82 5.32 8.14
CA THR A 90 -7.11 5.02 9.57
C THR A 90 -8.60 4.97 9.84
N GLY A 91 -8.99 4.08 10.76
CA GLY A 91 -10.37 3.95 11.22
C GLY A 91 -11.29 3.21 10.25
N ASP A 92 -12.59 3.33 10.46
CA ASP A 92 -13.63 2.62 9.71
C ASP A 92 -14.06 3.48 8.49
N ILE A 93 -13.39 3.28 7.36
CA ILE A 93 -13.55 4.12 6.16
C ILE A 93 -14.55 3.55 5.14
N LEU A 94 -14.82 2.24 5.19
CA LEU A 94 -15.67 1.54 4.21
C LEU A 94 -17.01 1.15 4.80
N ASN A 95 -18.09 1.45 4.12
CA ASN A 95 -19.39 0.87 4.45
C ASN A 95 -19.55 -0.55 3.86
N ASN A 96 -20.62 -1.26 4.22
CA ASN A 96 -20.87 -2.65 3.77
C ASN A 96 -20.90 -2.83 2.25
N TYR A 97 -21.25 -1.78 1.48
CA TYR A 97 -21.27 -1.85 0.02
C TYR A 97 -19.83 -1.80 -0.52
N GLU A 98 -19.03 -0.84 -0.07
CA GLU A 98 -17.62 -0.68 -0.48
C GLU A 98 -16.78 -1.90 -0.06
N GLN A 99 -17.00 -2.43 1.15
CA GLN A 99 -16.39 -3.68 1.61
C GLN A 99 -16.70 -4.83 0.64
N LYS A 100 -17.97 -4.98 0.22
CA LYS A 100 -18.35 -6.03 -0.73
C LYS A 100 -17.77 -5.84 -2.13
N VAL A 101 -17.65 -4.59 -2.58
CA VAL A 101 -16.99 -4.25 -3.85
C VAL A 101 -15.52 -4.61 -3.79
N MET A 102 -14.83 -4.29 -2.69
CA MET A 102 -13.42 -4.60 -2.47
C MET A 102 -13.17 -6.12 -2.41
N GLU A 103 -14.00 -6.89 -1.68
CA GLU A 103 -13.93 -8.35 -1.71
C GLU A 103 -13.99 -8.91 -3.14
N ASN A 104 -14.99 -8.46 -3.92
CA ASN A 104 -15.16 -8.93 -5.29
C ASN A 104 -13.98 -8.52 -6.18
N PHE A 105 -13.40 -7.34 -5.96
CA PHE A 105 -12.21 -6.87 -6.69
C PHE A 105 -11.03 -7.82 -6.47
N ILE A 106 -10.71 -8.14 -5.23
CA ILE A 106 -9.63 -9.07 -4.87
C ILE A 106 -9.91 -10.48 -5.40
N LYS A 107 -11.15 -11.00 -5.23
CA LYS A 107 -11.57 -12.32 -5.73
C LYS A 107 -11.43 -12.48 -7.25
N ASN A 108 -11.47 -11.38 -7.98
CA ASN A 108 -11.24 -11.37 -9.43
C ASN A 108 -9.76 -11.24 -9.83
N GLY A 109 -8.83 -11.50 -8.91
CA GLY A 109 -7.39 -11.54 -9.18
C GLY A 109 -6.70 -10.17 -9.15
N LYS A 110 -7.36 -9.16 -8.61
CA LYS A 110 -6.81 -7.81 -8.45
C LYS A 110 -5.99 -7.69 -7.15
N GLY A 111 -5.27 -6.57 -6.98
CA GLY A 111 -4.32 -6.44 -5.89
C GLY A 111 -4.62 -5.37 -4.86
N PHE A 112 -3.96 -5.54 -3.71
CA PHE A 112 -3.98 -4.60 -2.60
C PHE A 112 -2.55 -4.23 -2.17
N VAL A 113 -2.33 -2.96 -1.87
CA VAL A 113 -1.10 -2.46 -1.24
C VAL A 113 -1.49 -1.69 0.00
N GLY A 114 -0.98 -2.10 1.15
CA GLY A 114 -1.14 -1.38 2.41
C GLY A 114 0.18 -0.73 2.84
N VAL A 115 0.13 0.56 3.18
CA VAL A 115 1.29 1.30 3.69
C VAL A 115 0.98 1.81 5.08
N HIS A 116 1.84 1.47 6.02
CA HIS A 116 1.87 1.90 7.41
C HIS A 116 0.50 1.75 8.09
N ALA A 117 -0.25 2.85 8.28
CA ALA A 117 -1.53 2.83 8.99
C ALA A 117 -2.67 2.10 8.24
N ALA A 118 -2.43 1.54 7.06
CA ALA A 118 -3.41 0.65 6.46
C ALA A 118 -3.78 -0.54 7.37
N SER A 119 -2.92 -0.96 8.29
CA SER A 119 -3.25 -1.96 9.33
C SER A 119 -4.06 -1.42 10.51
N ASP A 120 -4.22 -0.09 10.61
CA ASP A 120 -5.03 0.66 11.60
C ASP A 120 -6.41 1.04 11.01
N THR A 121 -6.91 0.22 10.10
CA THR A 121 -8.13 0.47 9.32
C THR A 121 -9.05 -0.76 9.43
N GLU A 122 -10.40 -0.56 9.42
CA GLU A 122 -11.42 -1.61 9.31
C GLU A 122 -11.32 -2.72 10.37
N TYR A 123 -11.13 -2.39 11.63
CA TYR A 123 -10.93 -3.36 12.72
C TYR A 123 -12.04 -4.39 12.91
N GLU A 124 -13.27 -4.06 12.57
CA GLU A 124 -14.42 -4.93 12.73
C GLU A 124 -14.66 -5.86 11.52
N TRP A 125 -13.80 -5.75 10.50
CA TRP A 125 -13.90 -6.53 9.27
C TRP A 125 -12.75 -7.50 9.11
N GLN A 126 -12.90 -8.72 9.67
CA GLN A 126 -11.82 -9.75 9.70
C GLN A 126 -11.25 -10.07 8.32
N TRP A 127 -12.07 -10.07 7.25
CA TRP A 127 -11.60 -10.29 5.89
C TRP A 127 -10.52 -9.27 5.49
N TYR A 128 -10.66 -8.01 5.90
CA TYR A 128 -9.66 -6.97 5.65
C TYR A 128 -8.38 -7.21 6.46
N GLY A 129 -8.50 -7.61 7.73
CA GLY A 129 -7.35 -7.98 8.54
C GLY A 129 -6.55 -9.14 7.93
N ASP A 130 -7.25 -10.12 7.36
CA ASP A 130 -6.63 -11.24 6.66
C ASP A 130 -5.99 -10.80 5.32
N LEU A 131 -6.60 -9.85 4.59
CA LEU A 131 -6.05 -9.27 3.36
C LEU A 131 -4.77 -8.47 3.64
N VAL A 132 -4.77 -7.60 4.66
CA VAL A 132 -3.58 -6.84 5.08
C VAL A 132 -2.53 -7.80 5.66
N GLY A 133 -2.98 -8.83 6.38
CA GLY A 133 -2.17 -9.82 7.07
C GLY A 133 -1.90 -9.49 8.53
N ALA A 134 -2.31 -8.32 9.03
CA ALA A 134 -2.20 -7.92 10.43
C ALA A 134 -3.14 -6.77 10.79
N TYR A 135 -3.40 -6.62 12.09
CA TYR A 135 -4.01 -5.42 12.65
C TYR A 135 -3.05 -4.72 13.62
N PHE A 136 -2.94 -3.41 13.47
CA PHE A 136 -2.22 -2.55 14.40
C PHE A 136 -2.74 -2.69 15.85
N MET A 137 -1.84 -2.62 16.82
CA MET A 137 -2.19 -2.63 18.24
C MET A 137 -1.74 -1.36 18.94
N ASN A 138 -0.45 -1.08 18.88
CA ASN A 138 0.20 0.10 19.40
C ASN A 138 1.56 0.30 18.72
N HIS A 139 2.28 1.35 19.07
CA HIS A 139 3.59 1.65 18.51
C HIS A 139 4.57 2.12 19.59
N SER A 140 5.86 1.98 19.32
CA SER A 140 6.94 2.66 20.03
C SER A 140 7.19 4.05 19.42
N GLY A 141 8.14 4.81 19.97
CA GLY A 141 8.49 6.11 19.39
C GLY A 141 9.22 6.02 18.05
N ILE A 142 9.31 7.15 17.34
CA ILE A 142 10.07 7.31 16.09
C ILE A 142 11.57 7.30 16.46
N VAL A 143 12.27 6.25 16.09
CA VAL A 143 13.68 6.03 16.42
C VAL A 143 14.40 5.23 15.35
N ASP A 144 15.73 5.37 15.29
CA ASP A 144 16.58 4.55 14.43
C ASP A 144 16.61 3.09 14.89
N ARG A 145 16.30 2.14 14.02
CA ARG A 145 16.36 0.71 14.32
C ARG A 145 16.94 -0.09 13.17
N LYS A 146 17.49 -1.24 13.56
CA LYS A 146 17.99 -2.23 12.61
C LYS A 146 16.85 -3.07 12.08
N ILE A 147 16.82 -3.21 10.77
CA ILE A 147 15.93 -4.11 10.02
C ILE A 147 16.74 -5.27 9.48
N PHE A 148 16.16 -6.47 9.50
CA PHE A 148 16.68 -7.66 8.84
C PHE A 148 15.91 -7.93 7.57
N THR A 149 16.61 -8.12 6.46
CA THR A 149 16.09 -8.67 5.22
C THR A 149 16.04 -10.19 5.35
N VAL A 150 14.84 -10.79 5.26
CA VAL A 150 14.63 -12.23 5.52
C VAL A 150 15.24 -13.08 4.41
N ASP A 151 15.06 -12.65 3.16
CA ASP A 151 15.65 -13.28 1.98
C ASP A 151 16.10 -12.19 1.00
N ASN A 152 17.40 -11.93 0.93
CA ASN A 152 18.00 -10.96 0.02
C ASN A 152 18.25 -11.53 -1.39
N THR A 153 17.74 -12.71 -1.70
CA THR A 153 17.69 -13.26 -3.07
C THR A 153 16.30 -13.13 -3.70
N HIS A 154 15.29 -12.77 -2.89
CA HIS A 154 13.94 -12.54 -3.39
C HIS A 154 13.88 -11.26 -4.23
N ILE A 155 13.16 -11.27 -5.34
CA ILE A 155 13.10 -10.16 -6.30
C ILE A 155 12.72 -8.81 -5.65
N MET A 156 11.83 -8.81 -4.64
CA MET A 156 11.43 -7.58 -3.94
C MET A 156 12.50 -7.04 -2.99
N THR A 157 13.50 -7.83 -2.61
CA THR A 157 14.47 -7.49 -1.55
C THR A 157 15.93 -7.69 -1.96
N GLU A 158 16.21 -8.13 -3.19
CA GLU A 158 17.58 -8.35 -3.69
C GLU A 158 18.46 -7.10 -3.71
N HIS A 159 17.85 -5.90 -3.76
CA HIS A 159 18.53 -4.61 -3.69
C HIS A 159 18.91 -4.21 -2.25
N LEU A 160 18.43 -4.92 -1.24
CA LEU A 160 18.64 -4.61 0.18
C LEU A 160 19.87 -5.36 0.73
N ASN A 161 20.56 -4.72 1.66
CA ASN A 161 21.53 -5.42 2.49
C ASN A 161 20.84 -6.38 3.46
N PRO A 162 21.50 -7.46 3.93
CA PRO A 162 20.95 -8.36 4.94
C PRO A 162 20.52 -7.66 6.23
N GLU A 163 21.25 -6.60 6.61
CA GLU A 163 20.96 -5.74 7.75
C GLU A 163 21.13 -4.27 7.34
N TRP A 164 20.19 -3.43 7.78
CA TRP A 164 20.25 -1.99 7.54
C TRP A 164 19.42 -1.23 8.58
N ASN A 165 19.67 0.07 8.73
CA ASN A 165 18.98 0.92 9.68
C ASN A 165 18.11 1.95 8.98
N ILE A 166 17.00 2.31 9.63
CA ILE A 166 16.13 3.40 9.23
C ILE A 166 15.45 4.01 10.47
N VAL A 167 15.10 5.29 10.37
CA VAL A 167 14.31 5.99 11.39
C VAL A 167 12.86 5.97 10.97
N ASP A 168 12.02 5.32 11.76
CA ASP A 168 10.58 5.31 11.56
C ASP A 168 9.86 5.01 12.88
N GLU A 169 8.53 4.89 12.85
CA GLU A 169 7.69 4.41 13.93
C GLU A 169 7.53 2.89 13.85
N TRP A 170 7.53 2.22 15.01
CA TRP A 170 7.57 0.76 15.06
C TRP A 170 6.27 0.19 15.61
N TYR A 171 5.50 -0.45 14.72
CA TYR A 171 4.20 -1.03 15.04
C TYR A 171 4.32 -2.37 15.75
N ASN A 172 3.49 -2.56 16.78
CA ASN A 172 3.10 -3.86 17.31
C ASN A 172 1.71 -4.23 16.75
N PHE A 173 1.48 -5.52 16.56
CA PHE A 173 0.24 -6.02 15.97
C PHE A 173 -0.51 -6.89 16.97
N LYS A 174 -1.84 -6.71 17.07
CA LYS A 174 -2.73 -7.55 17.88
C LYS A 174 -3.14 -8.84 17.17
N TYR A 175 -2.93 -8.89 15.88
CA TYR A 175 -3.19 -10.03 15.01
C TYR A 175 -2.11 -10.07 13.93
N ILE A 176 -1.61 -11.23 13.60
CA ILE A 176 -0.72 -11.49 12.46
C ILE A 176 -1.16 -12.80 11.84
N SER A 177 -1.44 -12.79 10.53
CA SER A 177 -1.82 -13.99 9.77
C SER A 177 -0.65 -14.95 9.62
N ASP A 178 -0.93 -16.26 9.74
CA ASP A 178 0.08 -17.31 9.48
C ASP A 178 0.40 -17.48 7.99
N ASN A 179 -0.36 -16.83 7.09
CA ASN A 179 -0.23 -16.98 5.63
C ASN A 179 0.72 -15.96 4.99
N ILE A 180 1.24 -14.99 5.73
CA ILE A 180 2.12 -13.96 5.18
C ILE A 180 3.52 -14.49 4.87
N ASN A 181 4.09 -14.03 3.75
CA ASN A 181 5.48 -14.26 3.38
C ASN A 181 6.30 -13.03 3.78
N VAL A 182 7.01 -13.12 4.90
CA VAL A 182 7.73 -11.99 5.49
C VAL A 182 8.99 -11.67 4.69
N LEU A 183 9.13 -10.41 4.28
CA LEU A 183 10.28 -9.86 3.58
C LEU A 183 11.25 -9.14 4.52
N LEU A 184 10.72 -8.34 5.44
CA LEU A 184 11.49 -7.57 6.41
C LEU A 184 11.03 -7.85 7.84
N LYS A 185 11.98 -7.86 8.77
CA LYS A 185 11.75 -8.01 10.21
C LYS A 185 12.50 -6.94 10.98
N LEU A 186 11.92 -6.55 12.12
CA LEU A 186 12.57 -5.67 13.09
C LEU A 186 13.31 -6.51 14.15
N ASP A 187 14.46 -6.02 14.59
CA ASP A 187 15.09 -6.49 15.83
C ASP A 187 14.42 -5.84 17.06
N ASP A 188 13.25 -6.32 17.41
CA ASP A 188 12.46 -5.77 18.50
C ASP A 188 13.06 -6.04 19.89
N ALA A 189 13.96 -7.02 20.02
CA ALA A 189 14.72 -7.25 21.26
C ALA A 189 15.72 -6.12 21.56
N SER A 190 15.98 -5.24 20.61
CA SER A 190 16.94 -4.13 20.74
C SER A 190 16.34 -2.84 21.31
N TYR A 191 15.04 -2.80 21.62
CA TYR A 191 14.38 -1.59 22.11
C TYR A 191 13.25 -1.86 23.11
N ASP A 192 12.94 -0.87 23.94
CA ASP A 192 11.80 -0.93 24.86
C ASP A 192 10.48 -0.70 24.09
N GLY A 193 9.49 -1.57 24.32
CA GLY A 193 8.16 -1.47 23.73
C GLY A 193 7.86 -2.42 22.58
N GLY A 194 8.80 -3.31 22.19
CA GLY A 194 8.52 -4.43 21.29
C GLY A 194 7.72 -5.53 21.99
N GLU A 195 6.66 -6.01 21.36
CA GLU A 195 5.77 -7.04 21.92
C GLU A 195 5.86 -8.40 21.19
N HIS A 196 6.67 -8.49 20.14
CA HIS A 196 6.91 -9.70 19.38
C HIS A 196 8.40 -10.13 19.37
N PRO A 197 8.98 -10.52 20.54
CA PRO A 197 10.41 -10.76 20.68
C PRO A 197 10.97 -11.68 19.60
N HIS A 198 11.98 -11.21 18.88
CA HIS A 198 12.74 -11.90 17.83
C HIS A 198 11.97 -12.19 16.52
N ASN A 199 10.75 -11.71 16.34
CA ASN A 199 9.98 -12.02 15.13
C ASN A 199 8.98 -10.95 14.72
N GLN A 200 9.29 -9.67 14.91
CA GLN A 200 8.42 -8.57 14.50
C GLN A 200 8.43 -8.40 12.97
N PRO A 201 7.41 -8.84 12.22
CA PRO A 201 7.35 -8.59 10.79
C PRO A 201 7.12 -7.11 10.53
N LEU A 202 7.75 -6.57 9.46
CA LEU A 202 7.59 -5.18 9.03
C LEU A 202 7.01 -5.07 7.63
N THR A 203 7.41 -5.97 6.73
CA THR A 203 6.98 -5.97 5.34
C THR A 203 6.76 -7.40 4.91
N TRP A 204 5.65 -7.62 4.20
CA TRP A 204 5.28 -8.95 3.69
C TRP A 204 4.39 -8.87 2.46
N TYR A 205 4.23 -10.01 1.82
CA TYR A 205 3.29 -10.23 0.73
C TYR A 205 2.54 -11.54 0.94
N GLN A 206 1.42 -11.70 0.27
CA GLN A 206 0.65 -12.94 0.24
C GLN A 206 -0.28 -13.00 -0.97
N GLU A 207 -0.72 -14.21 -1.30
CA GLU A 207 -1.90 -14.42 -2.11
C GLU A 207 -3.10 -14.61 -1.17
N TYR A 208 -4.17 -13.87 -1.39
CA TYR A 208 -5.35 -13.91 -0.54
C TYR A 208 -6.63 -13.79 -1.37
N ASP A 209 -7.57 -14.69 -1.13
CA ASP A 209 -8.94 -14.72 -1.71
C ASP A 209 -8.97 -14.54 -3.23
N GLY A 210 -7.95 -15.03 -3.95
CA GLY A 210 -7.81 -14.98 -5.40
C GLY A 210 -6.95 -13.83 -5.93
N GLY A 211 -6.61 -12.85 -5.11
CA GLY A 211 -5.75 -11.72 -5.46
C GLY A 211 -4.41 -11.74 -4.74
N ARG A 212 -3.69 -10.61 -4.83
CA ARG A 212 -2.37 -10.42 -4.23
C ARG A 212 -2.38 -9.23 -3.27
N SER A 213 -1.69 -9.38 -2.16
CA SER A 213 -1.55 -8.33 -1.15
C SER A 213 -0.08 -8.10 -0.82
N PHE A 214 0.31 -6.84 -0.75
CA PHE A 214 1.59 -6.39 -0.22
C PHE A 214 1.32 -5.40 0.92
N TYR A 215 2.06 -5.53 2.02
CA TYR A 215 1.97 -4.59 3.12
C TYR A 215 3.37 -4.23 3.65
N THR A 216 3.54 -2.97 4.05
CA THR A 216 4.69 -2.49 4.79
C THR A 216 4.27 -1.63 5.96
N ALA A 217 4.82 -1.90 7.16
CA ALA A 217 4.63 -1.07 8.35
C ALA A 217 5.48 0.21 8.33
N LEU A 218 6.43 0.33 7.41
CA LEU A 218 7.20 1.55 7.19
C LEU A 218 6.34 2.63 6.52
N GLY A 219 6.61 3.91 6.82
CA GLY A 219 5.94 5.05 6.17
C GLY A 219 5.32 6.07 7.11
N HIS A 220 5.65 6.05 8.41
CA HIS A 220 5.28 7.12 9.32
C HIS A 220 6.09 8.39 9.07
N ALA A 221 7.40 8.27 9.01
CA ALA A 221 8.28 9.42 8.80
C ALA A 221 8.37 9.79 7.32
N LYS A 222 8.30 11.10 7.02
CA LYS A 222 8.42 11.63 5.64
C LYS A 222 9.72 11.22 4.96
N GLU A 223 10.77 11.08 5.74
CA GLU A 223 12.12 10.70 5.29
C GLU A 223 12.17 9.29 4.72
N VAL A 224 11.29 8.39 5.18
CA VAL A 224 11.17 7.03 4.65
C VAL A 224 10.83 7.04 3.17
N PHE A 225 9.95 7.96 2.74
CA PHE A 225 9.56 8.11 1.33
C PHE A 225 10.67 8.68 0.43
N LYS A 226 11.83 9.04 1.00
CA LYS A 226 13.04 9.48 0.27
C LYS A 226 14.17 8.47 0.33
N ASP A 227 14.02 7.39 1.09
CA ASP A 227 15.02 6.32 1.20
C ASP A 227 14.94 5.42 -0.04
N GLU A 228 16.03 5.36 -0.83
CA GLU A 228 16.07 4.60 -2.08
C GLU A 228 15.71 3.12 -1.89
N ARG A 229 16.03 2.55 -0.71
CA ARG A 229 15.71 1.16 -0.36
C ARG A 229 14.21 0.96 -0.21
N PHE A 230 13.54 1.90 0.46
CA PHE A 230 12.08 1.88 0.62
C PHE A 230 11.37 2.17 -0.69
N ILE A 231 11.87 3.13 -1.49
CA ILE A 231 11.32 3.47 -2.81
C ILE A 231 11.27 2.23 -3.70
N GLU A 232 12.40 1.50 -3.83
CA GLU A 232 12.45 0.30 -4.66
C GLU A 232 11.60 -0.84 -4.09
N LEU A 233 11.54 -1.00 -2.77
CA LEU A 233 10.69 -1.98 -2.11
C LEU A 233 9.20 -1.72 -2.38
N LEU A 234 8.75 -0.46 -2.24
CA LEU A 234 7.36 -0.07 -2.51
C LEU A 234 7.01 -0.21 -4.00
N GLU A 235 7.93 0.19 -4.90
CA GLU A 235 7.80 0.00 -6.34
C GLU A 235 7.52 -1.47 -6.66
N LYS A 236 8.35 -2.38 -6.17
CA LYS A 236 8.20 -3.83 -6.39
C LYS A 236 6.93 -4.39 -5.74
N GLY A 237 6.53 -3.87 -4.57
CA GLY A 237 5.27 -4.22 -3.92
C GLY A 237 4.05 -3.84 -4.74
N ILE A 238 4.04 -2.65 -5.35
CA ILE A 238 2.95 -2.18 -6.24
C ILE A 238 2.88 -3.06 -7.49
N LEU A 239 4.01 -3.35 -8.14
CA LEU A 239 4.06 -4.20 -9.33
C LEU A 239 3.57 -5.63 -9.01
N TYR A 240 4.01 -6.22 -7.91
CA TYR A 240 3.52 -7.52 -7.44
C TYR A 240 2.00 -7.55 -7.26
N ALA A 241 1.46 -6.57 -6.53
CA ALA A 241 0.03 -6.49 -6.28
C ALA A 241 -0.76 -6.29 -7.58
N SER A 242 -0.24 -5.47 -8.51
CA SER A 242 -0.87 -5.20 -9.80
C SER A 242 -0.75 -6.35 -10.81
N ASN A 243 -0.03 -7.43 -10.47
CA ASN A 243 0.28 -8.57 -11.36
C ASN A 243 1.07 -8.15 -12.62
N GLU A 244 1.99 -7.21 -12.44
CA GLU A 244 2.87 -6.69 -13.49
C GLU A 244 4.32 -7.15 -13.29
N ASP A 245 5.11 -7.09 -14.34
CA ASP A 245 6.53 -7.46 -14.32
C ASP A 245 7.38 -6.42 -13.56
N TYR A 246 8.44 -6.86 -12.85
CA TYR A 246 9.35 -6.03 -12.06
C TYR A 246 10.28 -5.16 -12.91
#